data_e940d5d042262c74235a2f62ba1530f2
#
_entry.id   e940d5d042262c74235a2f62ba1530f2
#
_cell.length_a   1.000
_cell.length_b   1.000
_cell.length_c   1.000
_cell.angle_alpha   90.00
_cell.angle_beta   90.00
_cell.angle_gamma   90.00
#
_symmetry.space_group_name_H-M   'P 1'
#
loop_
_entity.id
_entity.type
_entity.pdbx_description
1 polymer ?
#
loop_
_entity_poly.entity_id
_entity_poly.type
_entity_poly.pdbx_seq_one_letter_code
_entity_poly.pdbx_strand_id
1 'polypeptide(L)'
;MAEFNNDEFIATLTNLSSKQKDINEVTKFMILHYENIELQRKLWEDVFDAVEFEQRITLIYLLNDVIQFSRNSKGNLFVSAFLRPIERSFRKFQKKEAENEDSKTLKTLKRICEIWRERGCYQASQTAKFLAILSGTAPVPLDEMLLPDLISRPKVEEVKK
;
A
#
# COMPACT_ATOMS: atom_id res chain seq x y z
N MET A 1 22.19 7.32 -15.54
CA MET A 1 21.02 7.02 -14.74
C MET A 1 21.08 5.60 -14.20
N ALA A 2 20.70 5.42 -12.95
CA ALA A 2 20.76 4.09 -12.34
C ALA A 2 19.68 3.18 -12.90
N GLU A 3 20.05 1.93 -13.14
CA GLU A 3 19.07 0.92 -13.49
C GLU A 3 18.29 0.53 -12.23
N PHE A 4 17.12 -0.07 -12.42
CA PHE A 4 16.32 -0.55 -11.29
C PHE A 4 17.04 -1.76 -10.66
N ASN A 5 17.32 -1.64 -9.37
CA ASN A 5 18.03 -2.68 -8.62
C ASN A 5 17.18 -3.08 -7.42
N ASN A 6 16.84 -4.36 -7.34
CA ASN A 6 15.95 -4.86 -6.28
C ASN A 6 16.48 -4.58 -4.89
N ASP A 7 17.72 -4.90 -4.62
CA ASP A 7 18.30 -4.76 -3.29
C ASP A 7 18.37 -3.30 -2.86
N GLU A 8 18.72 -2.41 -3.79
CA GLU A 8 18.77 -0.99 -3.51
C GLU A 8 17.36 -0.44 -3.25
N PHE A 9 16.37 -0.89 -4.02
CA PHE A 9 15.00 -0.43 -3.82
C PHE A 9 14.47 -0.89 -2.47
N ILE A 10 14.72 -2.14 -2.10
CA ILE A 10 14.33 -2.68 -0.79
C ILE A 10 14.96 -1.85 0.32
N ALA A 11 16.26 -1.58 0.22
CA ALA A 11 16.96 -0.78 1.23
C ALA A 11 16.38 0.63 1.30
N THR A 12 16.09 1.23 0.16
CA THR A 12 15.52 2.57 0.09
C THR A 12 14.16 2.62 0.80
N LEU A 13 13.28 1.65 0.54
CA LEU A 13 11.97 1.61 1.19
C LEU A 13 12.08 1.31 2.67
N THR A 14 12.97 0.40 3.03
CA THR A 14 13.15 0.02 4.43
C THR A 14 13.59 1.18 5.29
N ASN A 15 14.44 2.05 4.74
CA ASN A 15 15.05 3.15 5.47
C ASN A 15 14.47 4.52 5.12
N LEU A 16 13.38 4.55 4.38
CA LEU A 16 12.77 5.80 3.92
C LEU A 16 12.33 6.66 5.10
N SER A 17 12.73 7.93 5.08
CA SER A 17 12.27 8.87 6.10
C SER A 17 10.91 9.43 5.70
N SER A 18 10.18 9.95 6.68
CA SER A 18 8.87 10.57 6.43
C SER A 18 8.98 12.00 5.91
N LYS A 19 10.20 12.50 5.70
CA LYS A 19 10.40 13.86 5.18
C LYS A 19 9.92 13.93 3.74
N GLN A 20 9.20 14.99 3.40
CA GLN A 20 8.62 15.15 2.07
C GLN A 20 9.69 15.12 0.98
N LYS A 21 10.86 15.68 1.24
CA LYS A 21 11.96 15.67 0.27
C LYS A 21 12.36 14.24 -0.10
N ASP A 22 12.51 13.38 0.91
CA ASP A 22 12.94 12.00 0.68
C ASP A 22 11.85 11.20 -0.03
N ILE A 23 10.59 11.42 0.36
CA ILE A 23 9.46 10.77 -0.29
C ILE A 23 9.38 11.18 -1.75
N ASN A 24 9.56 12.48 -2.03
CA ASN A 24 9.52 12.98 -3.41
C ASN A 24 10.58 12.32 -4.28
N GLU A 25 11.77 12.11 -3.74
CA GLU A 25 12.86 11.49 -4.50
C GLU A 25 12.53 10.05 -4.89
N VAL A 26 11.94 9.29 -3.96
CA VAL A 26 11.55 7.92 -4.26
C VAL A 26 10.38 7.89 -5.23
N THR A 27 9.44 8.81 -5.09
CA THR A 27 8.33 8.95 -6.02
C THR A 27 8.83 9.15 -7.45
N LYS A 28 9.77 10.07 -7.63
CA LYS A 28 10.35 10.34 -8.95
C LYS A 28 11.05 9.09 -9.50
N PHE A 29 11.78 8.41 -8.66
CA PHE A 29 12.47 7.17 -9.05
C PHE A 29 11.47 6.13 -9.53
N MET A 30 10.39 5.92 -8.77
CA MET A 30 9.39 4.92 -9.11
C MET A 30 8.70 5.25 -10.43
N ILE A 31 8.35 6.50 -10.64
CA ILE A 31 7.68 6.93 -11.87
C ILE A 31 8.63 6.79 -13.06
N LEU A 32 9.89 7.14 -12.88
CA LEU A 32 10.90 7.00 -13.92
C LEU A 32 11.05 5.54 -14.34
N HIS A 33 10.98 4.63 -13.37
CA HIS A 33 11.12 3.19 -13.62
C HIS A 33 9.79 2.48 -13.75
N TYR A 34 8.80 3.13 -14.34
CA TYR A 34 7.44 2.60 -14.44
C TYR A 34 7.37 1.24 -15.15
N GLU A 35 8.34 0.93 -16.00
CA GLU A 35 8.37 -0.36 -16.68
C GLU A 35 8.55 -1.53 -15.71
N ASN A 36 9.07 -1.25 -14.52
CA ASN A 36 9.26 -2.26 -13.47
C ASN A 36 8.14 -2.22 -12.42
N ILE A 37 6.96 -1.73 -12.80
CA ILE A 37 5.91 -1.45 -11.81
C ILE A 37 5.46 -2.69 -11.03
N GLU A 38 5.37 -3.85 -11.70
CA GLU A 38 4.96 -5.06 -11.00
C GLU A 38 6.00 -5.50 -9.97
N LEU A 39 7.26 -5.34 -10.30
CA LEU A 39 8.33 -5.64 -9.37
C LEU A 39 8.33 -4.63 -8.22
N GLN A 40 8.12 -3.35 -8.52
CA GLN A 40 8.01 -2.32 -7.48
C GLN A 40 6.88 -2.65 -6.51
N ARG A 41 5.73 -3.06 -7.04
CA ARG A 41 4.58 -3.43 -6.22
C ARG A 41 4.92 -4.60 -5.30
N LYS A 42 5.51 -5.64 -5.88
CA LYS A 42 5.88 -6.83 -5.10
C LYS A 42 6.87 -6.48 -3.99
N LEU A 43 7.91 -5.72 -4.33
CA LEU A 43 8.93 -5.35 -3.36
C LEU A 43 8.37 -4.43 -2.28
N TRP A 44 7.48 -3.51 -2.67
CA TRP A 44 6.81 -2.65 -1.70
C TRP A 44 6.01 -3.49 -0.70
N GLU A 45 5.27 -4.49 -1.17
CA GLU A 45 4.50 -5.35 -0.27
C GLU A 45 5.41 -6.16 0.64
N ASP A 46 6.51 -6.68 0.10
CA ASP A 46 7.47 -7.44 0.91
C ASP A 46 8.06 -6.58 2.02
N VAL A 47 8.46 -5.35 1.69
CA VAL A 47 9.01 -4.44 2.69
C VAL A 47 7.95 -4.05 3.70
N PHE A 48 6.73 -3.75 3.23
CA PHE A 48 5.64 -3.39 4.13
C PHE A 48 5.41 -4.48 5.18
N ASP A 49 5.44 -5.74 4.76
CA ASP A 49 5.23 -6.85 5.68
C ASP A 49 6.40 -7.04 6.65
N ALA A 50 7.60 -6.64 6.26
CA ALA A 50 8.81 -6.89 7.04
C ALA A 50 9.17 -5.79 8.04
N VAL A 51 8.71 -4.55 7.80
CA VAL A 51 9.13 -3.42 8.63
C VAL A 51 8.19 -3.22 9.82
N GLU A 52 8.64 -2.36 10.74
CA GLU A 52 7.86 -2.03 11.91
C GLU A 52 6.69 -1.11 11.54
N PHE A 53 5.73 -1.03 12.44
CA PHE A 53 4.49 -0.30 12.22
C PHE A 53 4.71 1.15 11.77
N GLU A 54 5.64 1.84 12.40
CA GLU A 54 5.89 3.24 12.06
C GLU A 54 6.39 3.41 10.64
N GLN A 55 7.23 2.48 10.18
CA GLN A 55 7.72 2.53 8.81
C GLN A 55 6.62 2.21 7.81
N ARG A 56 5.64 1.40 8.20
CA ARG A 56 4.50 1.11 7.35
C ARG A 56 3.71 2.37 7.02
N ILE A 57 3.57 3.27 7.99
CA ILE A 57 2.89 4.55 7.76
C ILE A 57 3.65 5.36 6.71
N THR A 58 4.98 5.42 6.83
CA THR A 58 5.80 6.12 5.86
C THR A 58 5.63 5.55 4.46
N LEU A 59 5.50 4.22 4.35
CA LEU A 59 5.29 3.57 3.07
C LEU A 59 3.93 3.95 2.46
N ILE A 60 2.92 4.20 3.29
CA ILE A 60 1.64 4.70 2.79
C ILE A 60 1.78 6.15 2.31
N TYR A 61 2.52 6.98 3.03
CA TYR A 61 2.78 8.35 2.58
C TYR A 61 3.46 8.35 1.21
N LEU A 62 4.38 7.41 0.99
CA LEU A 62 5.02 7.26 -0.31
C LEU A 62 3.98 6.94 -1.39
N LEU A 63 3.09 5.98 -1.13
CA LEU A 63 2.05 5.64 -2.11
C LEU A 63 1.14 6.82 -2.39
N ASN A 64 0.80 7.59 -1.36
CA ASN A 64 -0.01 8.79 -1.55
C ASN A 64 0.66 9.74 -2.55
N ASP A 65 1.96 9.94 -2.40
CA ASP A 65 2.72 10.82 -3.27
C ASP A 65 2.80 10.25 -4.70
N VAL A 66 3.13 8.97 -4.82
CA VAL A 66 3.21 8.28 -6.11
C VAL A 66 1.87 8.34 -6.85
N ILE A 67 0.79 8.05 -6.16
CA ILE A 67 -0.54 8.02 -6.76
C ILE A 67 -0.91 9.40 -7.29
N GLN A 68 -0.66 10.43 -6.53
CA GLN A 68 -1.04 11.78 -6.97
C GLN A 68 -0.17 12.27 -8.13
N PHE A 69 1.13 12.06 -8.04
CA PHE A 69 2.04 12.62 -9.05
C PHE A 69 2.13 11.80 -10.33
N SER A 70 1.99 10.48 -10.26
CA SER A 70 2.11 9.64 -11.45
C SER A 70 1.00 9.88 -12.45
N ARG A 71 -0.14 10.39 -12.03
CA ARG A 71 -1.29 10.57 -12.92
C ARG A 71 -1.01 11.58 -14.02
N ASN A 72 -0.12 12.52 -13.77
CA ASN A 72 0.22 13.53 -14.78
C ASN A 72 0.95 12.94 -15.98
N SER A 73 1.76 11.92 -15.78
CA SER A 73 2.58 11.38 -16.87
C SER A 73 2.26 9.93 -17.21
N LYS A 74 1.67 9.16 -16.28
CA LYS A 74 1.44 7.73 -16.45
C LYS A 74 -0.02 7.33 -16.29
N GLY A 75 -0.92 8.30 -16.24
CA GLY A 75 -2.34 8.01 -16.08
C GLY A 75 -2.62 7.18 -14.84
N ASN A 76 -3.38 6.11 -15.01
CA ASN A 76 -3.80 5.27 -13.88
C ASN A 76 -2.91 4.07 -13.63
N LEU A 77 -1.71 4.02 -14.23
CA LEU A 77 -0.84 2.86 -14.11
C LEU A 77 -0.52 2.51 -12.66
N PHE A 78 -0.04 3.50 -11.88
CA PHE A 78 0.28 3.28 -10.47
C PHE A 78 -0.96 3.15 -9.60
N VAL A 79 -1.99 3.92 -9.92
CA VAL A 79 -3.28 3.86 -9.21
C VAL A 79 -3.82 2.42 -9.25
N SER A 80 -3.82 1.82 -10.43
CA SER A 80 -4.33 0.46 -10.61
C SER A 80 -3.42 -0.58 -9.96
N ALA A 81 -2.11 -0.42 -10.13
CA ALA A 81 -1.16 -1.41 -9.63
C ALA A 81 -1.18 -1.52 -8.10
N PHE A 82 -1.41 -0.40 -7.40
CA PHE A 82 -1.36 -0.39 -5.94
C PHE A 82 -2.71 -0.48 -5.26
N LEU A 83 -3.78 -0.69 -6.03
CA LEU A 83 -5.12 -0.78 -5.44
C LEU A 83 -5.21 -1.89 -4.39
N ARG A 84 -4.84 -3.12 -4.76
CA ARG A 84 -4.91 -4.25 -3.82
C ARG A 84 -3.88 -4.15 -2.69
N PRO A 85 -2.64 -3.75 -2.94
CA PRO A 85 -1.71 -3.51 -1.84
C PRO A 85 -2.23 -2.50 -0.83
N ILE A 86 -2.90 -1.44 -1.28
CA ILE A 86 -3.51 -0.46 -0.38
C ILE A 86 -4.58 -1.12 0.47
N GLU A 87 -5.48 -1.90 -0.14
CA GLU A 87 -6.55 -2.58 0.59
C GLU A 87 -5.99 -3.51 1.66
N ARG A 88 -4.99 -4.32 1.29
CA ARG A 88 -4.34 -5.24 2.23
C ARG A 88 -3.68 -4.48 3.38
N SER A 89 -2.99 -3.40 3.05
CA SER A 89 -2.30 -2.57 4.05
C SER A 89 -3.30 -1.97 5.03
N PHE A 90 -4.41 -1.45 4.52
CA PHE A 90 -5.42 -0.83 5.36
C PHE A 90 -6.07 -1.84 6.31
N ARG A 91 -6.25 -3.09 5.85
CA ARG A 91 -6.75 -4.14 6.74
C ARG A 91 -5.78 -4.41 7.89
N LYS A 92 -4.49 -4.40 7.61
CA LYS A 92 -3.48 -4.60 8.66
C LYS A 92 -3.47 -3.46 9.67
N PHE A 93 -3.59 -2.23 9.19
CA PHE A 93 -3.69 -1.07 10.08
C PHE A 93 -4.95 -1.15 10.94
N GLN A 94 -6.08 -1.48 10.33
CA GLN A 94 -7.34 -1.55 11.04
C GLN A 94 -7.30 -2.65 12.11
N LYS A 95 -6.75 -3.80 11.76
CA LYS A 95 -6.64 -4.92 12.70
C LYS A 95 -5.80 -4.54 13.91
N LYS A 96 -4.69 -3.84 13.68
CA LYS A 96 -3.81 -3.42 14.77
C LYS A 96 -4.45 -2.37 15.65
N GLU A 97 -5.22 -1.46 15.07
CA GLU A 97 -5.80 -0.31 15.78
C GLU A 97 -7.27 -0.49 16.10
N ALA A 98 -7.82 -1.69 15.94
CA ALA A 98 -9.27 -1.92 16.02
C ALA A 98 -9.88 -1.47 17.35
N GLU A 99 -9.15 -1.59 18.45
CA GLU A 99 -9.66 -1.26 19.77
C GLU A 99 -9.30 0.15 20.22
N ASN A 100 -8.60 0.90 19.38
CA ASN A 100 -8.20 2.28 19.68
C ASN A 100 -9.12 3.24 18.95
N GLU A 101 -10.20 3.66 19.61
CA GLU A 101 -11.19 4.54 18.99
C GLU A 101 -10.61 5.89 18.58
N ASP A 102 -9.56 6.33 19.26
CA ASP A 102 -8.94 7.63 18.97
C ASP A 102 -7.68 7.49 18.13
N SER A 103 -7.53 6.37 17.41
CA SER A 103 -6.33 6.13 16.61
C SER A 103 -6.07 7.27 15.63
N LYS A 104 -4.94 7.95 15.83
CA LYS A 104 -4.51 9.00 14.92
C LYS A 104 -4.12 8.41 13.58
N THR A 105 -3.58 7.21 13.59
CA THR A 105 -3.19 6.52 12.36
C THR A 105 -4.40 6.29 11.47
N LEU A 106 -5.47 5.71 12.02
CA LEU A 106 -6.67 5.47 11.22
C LEU A 106 -7.29 6.77 10.71
N LYS A 107 -7.28 7.82 11.54
CA LYS A 107 -7.79 9.12 11.11
C LYS A 107 -6.99 9.68 9.95
N THR A 108 -5.67 9.56 10.02
CA THR A 108 -4.80 10.01 8.94
C THR A 108 -5.06 9.25 7.65
N LEU A 109 -5.20 7.92 7.74
CA LEU A 109 -5.46 7.11 6.57
C LEU A 109 -6.81 7.43 5.94
N LYS A 110 -7.83 7.67 6.78
CA LYS A 110 -9.15 8.08 6.29
C LYS A 110 -9.06 9.42 5.57
N ARG A 111 -8.27 10.35 6.11
CA ARG A 111 -8.10 11.65 5.46
C ARG A 111 -7.42 11.50 4.09
N ILE A 112 -6.45 10.61 3.99
CA ILE A 112 -5.80 10.33 2.71
C ILE A 112 -6.83 9.83 1.70
N CYS A 113 -7.73 8.94 2.11
CA CYS A 113 -8.78 8.43 1.23
C CYS A 113 -9.70 9.55 0.74
N GLU A 114 -10.04 10.49 1.63
CA GLU A 114 -10.87 11.63 1.25
C GLU A 114 -10.17 12.51 0.23
N ILE A 115 -8.87 12.74 0.41
CA ILE A 115 -8.07 13.52 -0.54
C ILE A 115 -8.04 12.81 -1.89
N TRP A 116 -7.87 11.51 -1.92
CA TRP A 116 -7.88 10.73 -3.17
C TRP A 116 -9.21 10.88 -3.89
N ARG A 117 -10.32 10.86 -3.14
CA ARG A 117 -11.63 11.04 -3.74
C ARG A 117 -11.80 12.46 -4.28
N GLU A 118 -11.42 13.46 -3.48
CA GLU A 118 -11.56 14.87 -3.87
C GLU A 118 -10.76 15.17 -5.13
N ARG A 119 -9.59 14.56 -5.27
CA ARG A 119 -8.71 14.79 -6.41
C ARG A 119 -8.94 13.82 -7.56
N GLY A 120 -9.87 12.90 -7.40
CA GLY A 120 -10.19 11.95 -8.45
C GLY A 120 -9.13 10.90 -8.70
N CYS A 121 -8.30 10.61 -7.69
CA CYS A 121 -7.27 9.57 -7.82
C CYS A 121 -7.90 8.19 -7.90
N TYR A 122 -8.93 7.97 -7.10
CA TYR A 122 -9.72 6.75 -7.10
C TYR A 122 -11.20 7.12 -7.21
N GLN A 123 -11.99 6.24 -7.78
CA GLN A 123 -13.43 6.46 -7.90
C GLN A 123 -14.09 6.43 -6.53
N ALA A 124 -15.26 7.05 -6.44
CA ALA A 124 -15.99 7.13 -5.17
C ALA A 124 -16.25 5.76 -4.57
N SER A 125 -16.57 4.75 -5.42
CA SER A 125 -16.80 3.39 -4.94
C SER A 125 -15.55 2.77 -4.33
N GLN A 126 -14.38 3.06 -4.92
CA GLN A 126 -13.11 2.54 -4.40
C GLN A 126 -12.73 3.19 -3.08
N THR A 127 -12.89 4.51 -2.97
CA THR A 127 -12.57 5.20 -1.71
C THR A 127 -13.56 4.84 -0.62
N ALA A 128 -14.82 4.60 -0.98
CA ALA A 128 -15.80 4.11 -0.01
C ALA A 128 -15.38 2.75 0.56
N LYS A 129 -14.85 1.88 -0.30
CA LYS A 129 -14.35 0.59 0.15
C LYS A 129 -13.14 0.75 1.08
N PHE A 130 -12.21 1.64 0.73
CA PHE A 130 -11.07 1.93 1.60
C PHE A 130 -11.54 2.39 2.98
N LEU A 131 -12.51 3.31 3.01
CA LEU A 131 -13.02 3.83 4.26
C LEU A 131 -13.73 2.75 5.08
N ALA A 132 -14.45 1.85 4.41
CA ALA A 132 -15.11 0.72 5.09
C ALA A 132 -14.07 -0.23 5.69
N ILE A 133 -12.97 -0.47 4.97
CA ILE A 133 -11.87 -1.29 5.50
C ILE A 133 -11.32 -0.65 6.77
N LEU A 134 -11.02 0.64 6.71
CA LEU A 134 -10.43 1.34 7.86
C LEU A 134 -11.39 1.44 9.04
N SER A 135 -12.68 1.38 8.78
CA SER A 135 -13.70 1.39 9.83
C SER A 135 -14.05 0.00 10.35
N GLY A 136 -13.48 -1.04 9.74
CA GLY A 136 -13.74 -2.41 10.16
C GLY A 136 -15.08 -2.97 9.69
N THR A 137 -15.71 -2.34 8.71
CA THR A 137 -17.04 -2.74 8.23
C THR A 137 -17.02 -3.46 6.89
N ALA A 138 -15.87 -3.45 6.20
CA ALA A 138 -15.77 -4.13 4.91
C ALA A 138 -15.60 -5.63 5.11
N PRO A 139 -16.23 -6.47 4.25
CA PRO A 139 -15.98 -7.90 4.32
C PRO A 139 -14.55 -8.21 3.89
N VAL A 140 -13.93 -9.21 4.52
CA VAL A 140 -12.60 -9.66 4.15
C VAL A 140 -12.73 -10.55 2.91
N PRO A 141 -11.94 -10.30 1.86
CA PRO A 141 -11.97 -11.18 0.68
C PRO A 141 -11.65 -12.61 1.05
N LEU A 142 -12.28 -13.54 0.34
CA LEU A 142 -12.12 -14.96 0.64
C LEU A 142 -10.67 -15.40 0.58
N ASP A 143 -9.94 -14.93 -0.42
CA ASP A 143 -8.54 -15.29 -0.58
C ASP A 143 -7.68 -14.80 0.58
N GLU A 144 -8.01 -13.65 1.14
CA GLU A 144 -7.28 -13.13 2.30
C GLU A 144 -7.69 -13.82 3.60
N MET A 145 -8.93 -14.28 3.68
CA MET A 145 -9.40 -15.02 4.86
C MET A 145 -8.76 -16.38 4.97
N LEU A 146 -8.64 -17.08 3.86
CA LEU A 146 -8.19 -18.46 3.85
C LEU A 146 -6.68 -18.61 3.75
N LEU A 147 -6.04 -17.66 3.10
CA LEU A 147 -4.62 -17.78 2.79
C LEU A 147 -3.73 -18.00 4.01
N PRO A 148 -3.88 -17.27 5.11
CA PRO A 148 -3.03 -17.52 6.28
C PRO A 148 -3.18 -18.93 6.81
N ASP A 149 -4.40 -19.47 6.83
CA ASP A 149 -4.63 -20.82 7.32
C ASP A 149 -4.02 -21.85 6.39
N LEU A 150 -4.16 -21.64 5.08
CA LEU A 150 -3.59 -22.55 4.10
C LEU A 150 -2.07 -22.53 4.13
N ILE A 151 -1.49 -21.37 4.36
CA ILE A 151 -0.04 -21.24 4.41
C ILE A 151 0.51 -21.86 5.69
N SER A 152 -0.18 -21.70 6.80
CA SER A 152 0.27 -22.25 8.07
C SER A 152 0.21 -23.77 8.09
N ARG A 153 -0.63 -24.37 7.24
CA ARG A 153 -0.62 -25.80 7.02
C ARG A 153 0.43 -26.11 5.99
N PRO A 154 1.15 -27.14 6.17
CA PRO A 154 2.06 -27.51 5.08
C PRO A 154 1.22 -27.66 3.85
N LYS A 155 1.23 -26.94 2.94
CA LYS A 155 0.49 -26.61 1.92
C LYS A 155 -0.09 -27.32 0.97
N VAL A 156 -0.55 -27.30 0.95
CA VAL A 156 -1.02 -27.73 0.50
C VAL A 156 -1.20 -27.98 -0.51
N GLU A 157 -0.89 -28.00 -0.81
CA GLU A 157 -0.85 -28.13 -1.40
C GLU A 157 -1.48 -28.75 -1.72
N GLU A 158 -1.80 -28.83 -1.62
CA GLU A 158 -2.20 -29.12 -1.64
C GLU A 158 -3.17 -29.24 -1.70
N VAL A 159 -3.61 -29.16 -1.83
CA VAL A 159 -4.33 -29.05 -1.67
C VAL A 159 -5.22 -29.14 -2.12
N LYS A 160 -5.63 -29.39 -2.45
CA LYS A 160 -6.08 -29.42 -2.69
C LYS A 160 -6.79 -29.36 -2.91
N LYS A 161 -7.05 -29.38 -3.20
CA LYS A 161 -7.23 -29.16 -3.19
C LYS A 161 -7.42 -29.04 -3.29
#